data_2e902387625646d1ff7cac27b8561776
#
_entry.id   2e902387625646d1ff7cac27b8561776
#
_cell.length_a   1.000
_cell.length_b   1.000
_cell.length_c   1.000
_cell.angle_alpha   90.00
_cell.angle_beta   90.00
_cell.angle_gamma   90.00
#
_symmetry.space_group_name_H-M   'P 1'
#
loop_
_entity.id
_entity.type
_entity.pdbx_description
1 polymer ?
#
loop_
_entity_poly.entity_id
_entity_poly.type
_entity_poly.pdbx_seq_one_letter_code
_entity_poly.pdbx_strand_id
1 'polypeptide(L)'
;VIYATCFIVVQVFLFWTHCRILLCGEGNLSLKTIFTNVNILSIVIGVSLFALQIKLPTMLTNTLSTVGSFIGPNAMLIAGMLIASIPLRSLFSSKRIYLVSALRLILIPLCLMAVIKLCGFSEWVENGETIVMISFLATISPAAATVTQMALVFGKNANKASSIYGVTTLLCVFTMPLIIALYQLI
;
A
#
# COMPACT_ATOMS: atom_id res chain seq x y z
N VAL A 1 -8.98 7.97 11.56
CA VAL A 1 -7.99 6.90 11.88
C VAL A 1 -8.59 5.53 11.63
N ILE A 2 -9.75 5.18 12.18
CA ILE A 2 -10.38 3.84 12.09
C ILE A 2 -10.54 3.38 10.63
N TYR A 3 -11.09 4.22 9.75
CA TYR A 3 -11.30 3.87 8.33
C TYR A 3 -9.99 3.57 7.59
N ALA A 4 -8.95 4.37 7.85
CA ALA A 4 -7.62 4.11 7.28
C ALA A 4 -7.04 2.79 7.78
N THR A 5 -7.23 2.46 9.05
CA THR A 5 -6.77 1.19 9.63
C THR A 5 -7.50 0.00 8.99
N CYS A 6 -8.83 0.06 8.81
CA CYS A 6 -9.58 -0.98 8.13
C CYS A 6 -9.10 -1.19 6.68
N PHE A 7 -8.86 -0.10 5.95
CA PHE A 7 -8.30 -0.16 4.59
C PHE A 7 -6.93 -0.84 4.58
N ILE A 8 -6.02 -0.45 5.48
CA ILE A 8 -4.67 -1.02 5.60
C ILE A 8 -4.73 -2.50 5.93
N VAL A 9 -5.61 -2.94 6.83
CA VAL A 9 -5.79 -4.36 7.19
C VAL A 9 -6.14 -5.19 5.96
N VAL A 10 -7.14 -4.76 5.18
CA VAL A 10 -7.55 -5.44 3.95
C VAL A 10 -6.42 -5.42 2.92
N GLN A 11 -5.76 -4.29 2.75
CA GLN A 11 -4.65 -4.14 1.81
C GLN A 11 -3.48 -5.06 2.16
N VAL A 12 -3.06 -5.13 3.42
CA VAL A 12 -1.95 -6.00 3.86
C VAL A 12 -2.33 -7.46 3.72
N PHE A 13 -3.57 -7.84 4.05
CA PHE A 13 -4.06 -9.20 3.84
C PHE A 13 -3.99 -9.61 2.35
N LEU A 14 -4.52 -8.79 1.46
CA LEU A 14 -4.46 -9.02 0.00
C LEU A 14 -3.01 -9.06 -0.50
N PHE A 15 -2.15 -8.24 0.06
CA PHE A 15 -0.75 -8.18 -0.31
C PHE A 15 -0.02 -9.49 0.03
N TRP A 16 -0.20 -10.01 1.24
CA TRP A 16 0.45 -11.25 1.68
C TRP A 16 -0.20 -12.52 1.12
N THR A 17 -1.41 -12.44 0.61
CA THR A 17 -2.07 -13.54 -0.11
C THR A 17 -1.84 -13.44 -1.62
N HIS A 18 -2.44 -12.45 -2.27
CA HIS A 18 -2.47 -12.33 -3.72
C HIS A 18 -1.12 -11.96 -4.35
N CYS A 19 -0.40 -10.98 -3.78
CA CYS A 19 0.89 -10.57 -4.32
C CYS A 19 1.93 -11.69 -4.19
N ARG A 20 1.88 -12.46 -3.10
CA ARG A 20 2.73 -13.63 -2.91
C ARG A 20 2.46 -14.71 -3.96
N ILE A 21 1.18 -14.99 -4.27
CA ILE A 21 0.80 -15.94 -5.33
C ILE A 21 1.43 -15.52 -6.66
N LEU A 22 1.27 -14.26 -7.03
CA LEU A 22 1.78 -13.73 -8.29
C LEU A 22 3.32 -13.79 -8.39
N LEU A 23 4.02 -13.60 -7.26
CA LEU A 23 5.49 -13.61 -7.24
C LEU A 23 6.08 -15.01 -7.16
N CYS A 24 5.48 -15.92 -6.40
CA CYS A 24 6.01 -17.28 -6.19
C CYS A 24 5.55 -18.29 -7.24
N GLY A 25 4.45 -18.00 -7.99
CA GLY A 25 3.77 -18.95 -8.85
C GLY A 25 2.88 -19.91 -8.05
N GLU A 26 1.94 -20.54 -8.74
CA GLU A 26 0.85 -21.34 -8.12
C GLU A 26 1.28 -22.61 -7.37
N GLY A 27 2.55 -23.01 -7.46
CA GLY A 27 3.01 -24.30 -6.96
C GLY A 27 3.20 -24.44 -5.44
N ASN A 28 3.13 -23.38 -4.63
CA ASN A 28 3.54 -23.39 -3.22
C ASN A 28 2.57 -22.73 -2.23
N LEU A 29 1.29 -22.69 -2.54
CA LEU A 29 0.29 -22.15 -1.62
C LEU A 29 -0.31 -23.28 -0.77
N SER A 30 0.35 -23.60 0.31
CA SER A 30 -0.30 -24.26 1.43
C SER A 30 -1.06 -23.20 2.24
N LEU A 31 -2.35 -23.38 2.47
CA LEU A 31 -3.14 -22.57 3.41
C LEU A 31 -2.41 -22.45 4.76
N LYS A 32 -1.74 -23.51 5.18
CA LYS A 32 -0.88 -23.52 6.38
C LYS A 32 0.19 -22.43 6.32
N THR A 33 0.83 -22.21 5.18
CA THR A 33 1.88 -21.19 5.02
C THR A 33 1.33 -19.76 5.07
N ILE A 34 0.09 -19.55 4.64
CA ILE A 34 -0.60 -18.26 4.73
C ILE A 34 -0.92 -17.95 6.19
N PHE A 35 -1.56 -18.89 6.90
CA PHE A 35 -1.93 -18.70 8.31
C PHE A 35 -0.74 -18.67 9.27
N THR A 36 0.39 -19.26 8.91
CA THR A 36 1.64 -19.22 9.71
C THR A 36 2.44 -17.93 9.46
N ASN A 37 2.01 -17.07 8.54
CA ASN A 37 2.70 -15.81 8.28
C ASN A 37 2.53 -14.84 9.46
N VAL A 38 3.64 -14.38 10.03
CA VAL A 38 3.67 -13.49 11.20
C VAL A 38 2.85 -12.23 10.98
N ASN A 39 2.84 -11.68 9.75
CA ASN A 39 2.08 -10.47 9.43
C ASN A 39 0.56 -10.72 9.45
N ILE A 40 0.11 -11.86 8.90
CA ILE A 40 -1.30 -12.24 8.93
C ILE A 40 -1.74 -12.55 10.36
N LEU A 41 -0.91 -13.28 11.10
CA LEU A 41 -1.17 -13.59 12.52
C LEU A 41 -1.30 -12.30 13.35
N SER A 42 -0.40 -11.34 13.16
CA SER A 42 -0.45 -10.04 13.86
C SER A 42 -1.72 -9.26 13.54
N ILE A 43 -2.18 -9.28 12.27
CA ILE A 43 -3.44 -8.65 11.87
C ILE A 43 -4.62 -9.33 12.56
N VAL A 44 -4.68 -10.66 12.56
CA VAL A 44 -5.77 -11.41 13.20
C VAL A 44 -5.82 -11.12 14.70
N ILE A 45 -4.67 -11.13 15.37
CA ILE A 45 -4.58 -10.79 16.80
C ILE A 45 -5.05 -9.34 17.03
N GLY A 46 -4.54 -8.39 16.26
CA GLY A 46 -4.90 -6.97 16.40
C GLY A 46 -6.39 -6.72 16.18
N VAL A 47 -6.97 -7.30 15.13
CA VAL A 47 -8.42 -7.18 14.84
C VAL A 47 -9.25 -7.87 15.92
N SER A 48 -8.82 -9.02 16.43
CA SER A 48 -9.52 -9.72 17.52
C SER A 48 -9.51 -8.91 18.82
N LEU A 49 -8.37 -8.32 19.18
CA LEU A 49 -8.26 -7.44 20.37
C LEU A 49 -9.16 -6.21 20.23
N PHE A 50 -9.20 -5.63 19.02
CA PHE A 50 -10.07 -4.49 18.73
C PHE A 50 -11.55 -4.87 18.82
N ALA A 51 -11.96 -5.99 18.21
CA ALA A 51 -13.36 -6.45 18.21
C ALA A 51 -13.87 -6.83 19.61
N LEU A 52 -13.01 -7.46 20.42
CA LEU A 52 -13.31 -7.83 21.81
C LEU A 52 -13.15 -6.66 22.78
N GLN A 53 -12.74 -5.48 22.30
CA GLN A 53 -12.50 -4.27 23.11
C GLN A 53 -11.60 -4.52 24.33
N ILE A 54 -10.64 -5.43 24.22
CA ILE A 54 -9.73 -5.78 25.30
C ILE A 54 -8.76 -4.61 25.53
N LYS A 55 -8.83 -4.02 26.72
CA LYS A 55 -7.90 -2.95 27.14
C LYS A 55 -6.57 -3.58 27.54
N LEU A 56 -5.54 -3.31 26.74
CA LEU A 56 -4.19 -3.73 27.06
C LEU A 56 -3.62 -2.90 28.22
N PRO A 57 -2.76 -3.47 29.06
CA PRO A 57 -2.01 -2.70 30.08
C PRO A 57 -1.26 -1.53 29.43
N THR A 58 -1.24 -0.38 30.12
CA THR A 58 -0.62 0.87 29.62
C THR A 58 0.82 0.66 29.15
N MET A 59 1.56 -0.20 29.84
CA MET A 59 2.95 -0.52 29.52
C MET A 59 3.07 -1.17 28.12
N LEU A 60 2.21 -2.13 27.81
CA LEU A 60 2.18 -2.79 26.49
C LEU A 60 1.72 -1.81 25.39
N THR A 61 0.71 -1.01 25.67
CA THR A 61 0.20 -0.02 24.71
C THR A 61 1.28 1.00 24.35
N ASN A 62 2.00 1.52 25.34
CA ASN A 62 3.10 2.47 25.12
C ASN A 62 4.26 1.84 24.34
N THR A 63 4.64 0.61 24.67
CA THR A 63 5.69 -0.12 23.94
C THR A 63 5.31 -0.35 22.50
N LEU A 64 4.10 -0.85 22.23
CA LEU A 64 3.59 -1.05 20.87
C LEU A 64 3.50 0.26 20.09
N SER A 65 3.05 1.33 20.74
CA SER A 65 2.99 2.67 20.12
C SER A 65 4.38 3.18 19.77
N THR A 66 5.35 3.03 20.66
CA THR A 66 6.75 3.43 20.40
C THR A 66 7.34 2.63 19.24
N VAL A 67 7.21 1.30 19.24
CA VAL A 67 7.67 0.45 18.13
C VAL A 67 6.96 0.82 16.84
N GLY A 68 5.64 1.05 16.90
CA GLY A 68 4.85 1.49 15.75
C GLY A 68 5.31 2.82 15.15
N SER A 69 5.77 3.76 15.99
CA SER A 69 6.27 5.07 15.51
C SER A 69 7.55 4.96 14.68
N PHE A 70 8.33 3.87 14.80
CA PHE A 70 9.51 3.62 13.96
C PHE A 70 9.16 3.19 12.53
N ILE A 71 7.92 2.79 12.26
CA ILE A 71 7.51 2.33 10.91
C ILE A 71 7.74 3.43 9.87
N GLY A 72 7.35 4.68 10.17
CA GLY A 72 7.54 5.81 9.27
C GLY A 72 9.01 6.09 8.93
N PRO A 73 9.88 6.37 9.92
CA PRO A 73 11.31 6.57 9.68
C PRO A 73 11.99 5.41 8.95
N ASN A 74 11.70 4.16 9.35
CA ASN A 74 12.25 2.98 8.67
C ASN A 74 11.78 2.87 7.22
N ALA A 75 10.52 3.16 6.94
CA ALA A 75 10.00 3.15 5.57
C ALA A 75 10.72 4.19 4.69
N MET A 76 11.01 5.38 5.22
CA MET A 76 11.76 6.42 4.51
C MET A 76 13.22 6.03 4.27
N LEU A 77 13.88 5.40 5.25
CA LEU A 77 15.24 4.87 5.08
C LEU A 77 15.30 3.79 4.00
N ILE A 78 14.39 2.83 4.05
CA ILE A 78 14.30 1.76 3.03
C ILE A 78 14.01 2.37 1.65
N ALA A 79 13.10 3.32 1.57
CA ALA A 79 12.80 4.04 0.34
C ALA A 79 14.04 4.72 -0.25
N GLY A 80 14.78 5.45 0.59
CA GLY A 80 16.04 6.10 0.21
C GLY A 80 17.09 5.11 -0.29
N MET A 81 17.30 4.02 0.43
CA MET A 81 18.25 2.97 0.04
C MET A 81 17.86 2.30 -1.29
N LEU A 82 16.58 2.00 -1.49
CA LEU A 82 16.08 1.40 -2.72
C LEU A 82 16.26 2.34 -3.92
N ILE A 83 16.00 3.63 -3.75
CA ILE A 83 16.19 4.62 -4.82
C ILE A 83 17.68 4.81 -5.10
N ALA A 84 18.51 4.90 -4.07
CA ALA A 84 19.96 5.08 -4.21
C ALA A 84 20.67 3.87 -4.87
N SER A 85 20.12 2.66 -4.71
CA SER A 85 20.68 1.44 -5.33
C SER A 85 20.42 1.32 -6.84
N ILE A 86 19.56 2.20 -7.40
CA ILE A 86 19.20 2.15 -8.81
C ILE A 86 20.08 3.10 -9.60
N PRO A 87 20.78 2.65 -10.64
CA PRO A 87 21.50 3.57 -11.53
C PRO A 87 20.48 4.50 -12.20
N LEU A 88 20.66 5.81 -12.05
CA LEU A 88 19.75 6.85 -12.57
C LEU A 88 19.39 6.64 -14.05
N ARG A 89 20.34 6.13 -14.82
CA ARG A 89 20.12 5.81 -16.24
C ARG A 89 19.07 4.71 -16.45
N SER A 90 18.95 3.76 -15.53
CA SER A 90 17.96 2.67 -15.63
C SER A 90 16.54 3.13 -15.26
N LEU A 91 16.41 4.16 -14.43
CA LEU A 91 15.12 4.79 -14.12
C LEU A 91 14.44 5.31 -15.38
N PHE A 92 15.22 5.87 -16.30
CA PHE A 92 14.72 6.53 -17.51
C PHE A 92 14.80 5.66 -18.78
N SER A 93 15.35 4.45 -18.70
CA SER A 93 15.66 3.63 -19.87
C SER A 93 14.51 2.78 -20.41
N SER A 94 13.48 2.50 -19.63
CA SER A 94 12.44 1.54 -20.01
C SER A 94 11.07 2.19 -20.18
N LYS A 95 10.55 2.17 -21.42
CA LYS A 95 9.17 2.63 -21.73
C LYS A 95 8.11 1.94 -20.86
N ARG A 96 8.36 0.68 -20.43
CA ARG A 96 7.43 -0.07 -19.57
C ARG A 96 7.29 0.53 -18.17
N ILE A 97 8.36 1.12 -17.62
CA ILE A 97 8.31 1.77 -16.30
C ILE A 97 7.37 2.97 -16.37
N TYR A 98 7.49 3.79 -17.39
CA TYR A 98 6.62 4.95 -17.59
C TYR A 98 5.16 4.56 -17.85
N LEU A 99 4.94 3.49 -18.65
CA LEU A 99 3.60 2.98 -18.88
C LEU A 99 2.93 2.53 -17.58
N VAL A 100 3.64 1.74 -16.76
CA VAL A 100 3.11 1.26 -15.47
C VAL A 100 2.88 2.43 -14.51
N SER A 101 3.80 3.40 -14.49
CA SER A 101 3.66 4.61 -13.65
C SER A 101 2.46 5.46 -14.09
N ALA A 102 2.27 5.69 -15.37
CA ALA A 102 1.14 6.43 -15.91
C ALA A 102 -0.19 5.71 -15.64
N LEU A 103 -0.26 4.40 -15.87
CA LEU A 103 -1.43 3.59 -15.55
C LEU A 103 -1.79 3.71 -14.07
N ARG A 104 -0.81 3.59 -13.18
CA ARG A 104 -1.03 3.59 -11.74
C ARG A 104 -1.37 4.96 -11.18
N LEU A 105 -0.67 6.02 -11.62
CA LEU A 105 -0.80 7.35 -11.05
C LEU A 105 -1.86 8.22 -11.73
N ILE A 106 -2.28 7.88 -12.94
CA ILE A 106 -3.24 8.67 -13.70
C ILE A 106 -4.48 7.84 -14.03
N LEU A 107 -4.33 6.73 -14.75
CA LEU A 107 -5.49 5.99 -15.27
C LEU A 107 -6.30 5.35 -14.15
N ILE A 108 -5.67 4.63 -13.22
CA ILE A 108 -6.37 3.96 -12.12
C ILE A 108 -7.09 4.97 -11.23
N PRO A 109 -6.46 6.09 -10.77
CA PRO A 109 -7.15 7.10 -10.00
C PRO A 109 -8.34 7.74 -10.74
N LEU A 110 -8.18 8.07 -12.02
CA LEU A 110 -9.27 8.65 -12.81
C LEU A 110 -10.44 7.69 -12.99
N CYS A 111 -10.16 6.41 -13.30
CA CYS A 111 -11.20 5.39 -13.39
C CYS A 111 -11.91 5.20 -12.04
N LEU A 112 -11.15 5.14 -10.94
CA LEU A 112 -11.71 4.99 -9.60
C LEU A 112 -12.59 6.19 -9.23
N MET A 113 -12.11 7.41 -9.51
CA MET A 113 -12.87 8.64 -9.30
C MET A 113 -14.19 8.63 -10.08
N ALA A 114 -14.15 8.22 -11.36
CA ALA A 114 -15.34 8.08 -12.18
C ALA A 114 -16.33 7.07 -11.59
N VAL A 115 -15.85 5.91 -11.14
CA VAL A 115 -16.68 4.88 -10.51
C VAL A 115 -17.31 5.40 -9.21
N ILE A 116 -16.53 6.06 -8.37
CA ILE A 116 -17.02 6.64 -7.10
C ILE A 116 -18.16 7.63 -7.36
N LYS A 117 -17.98 8.54 -8.31
CA LYS A 117 -18.99 9.56 -8.65
C LYS A 117 -20.22 8.96 -9.32
N LEU A 118 -20.05 8.00 -10.23
CA LEU A 118 -21.18 7.35 -10.91
C LEU A 118 -22.03 6.47 -10.00
N CYS A 119 -21.40 5.79 -9.04
CA CYS A 119 -22.10 4.89 -8.13
C CYS A 119 -22.64 5.59 -6.86
N GLY A 120 -22.27 6.85 -6.59
CA GLY A 120 -22.75 7.60 -5.43
C GLY A 120 -22.37 6.98 -4.09
N PHE A 121 -21.22 6.31 -3.99
CA PHE A 121 -20.79 5.61 -2.76
C PHE A 121 -20.75 6.50 -1.52
N SER A 122 -20.58 7.81 -1.71
CA SER A 122 -20.57 8.77 -0.61
C SER A 122 -21.92 8.90 0.11
N GLU A 123 -23.03 8.58 -0.56
CA GLU A 123 -24.38 8.72 -0.03
C GLU A 123 -24.89 7.48 0.72
N TRP A 124 -24.19 6.35 0.58
CA TRP A 124 -24.65 5.07 1.12
C TRP A 124 -24.46 4.91 2.61
N VAL A 125 -23.53 5.66 3.21
CA VAL A 125 -23.17 5.50 4.64
C VAL A 125 -22.96 6.89 5.27
N GLU A 126 -23.35 7.02 6.51
CA GLU A 126 -23.02 8.19 7.34
C GLU A 126 -21.50 8.38 7.38
N ASN A 127 -21.00 9.56 7.04
CA ASN A 127 -19.58 9.87 6.79
C ASN A 127 -18.96 9.18 5.53
N GLY A 128 -19.79 8.76 4.57
CA GLY A 128 -19.34 8.08 3.36
C GLY A 128 -18.32 8.88 2.56
N GLU A 129 -18.47 10.20 2.48
CA GLU A 129 -17.50 11.09 1.82
C GLU A 129 -16.09 10.98 2.41
N THR A 130 -15.98 10.96 3.74
CA THR A 130 -14.70 10.79 4.44
C THR A 130 -14.10 9.41 4.19
N ILE A 131 -14.93 8.36 4.21
CA ILE A 131 -14.49 6.97 3.96
C ILE A 131 -13.95 6.83 2.54
N VAL A 132 -14.72 7.32 1.58
CA VAL A 132 -14.36 7.29 0.16
C VAL A 132 -13.08 8.07 -0.10
N MET A 133 -12.96 9.28 0.47
CA MET A 133 -11.78 10.12 0.31
C MET A 133 -10.52 9.45 0.90
N ILE A 134 -10.60 8.84 2.09
CA ILE A 134 -9.48 8.11 2.69
C ILE A 134 -9.08 6.92 1.83
N SER A 135 -10.03 6.14 1.34
CA SER A 135 -9.78 4.98 0.48
C SER A 135 -9.19 5.40 -0.87
N PHE A 136 -9.68 6.50 -1.43
CA PHE A 136 -9.15 7.10 -2.64
C PHE A 136 -7.70 7.55 -2.47
N LEU A 137 -7.40 8.31 -1.40
CA LEU A 137 -6.05 8.75 -1.06
C LEU A 137 -5.08 7.57 -0.91
N ALA A 138 -5.51 6.50 -0.25
CA ALA A 138 -4.70 5.30 -0.08
C ALA A 138 -4.42 4.60 -1.43
N THR A 139 -5.37 4.63 -2.36
CA THR A 139 -5.23 3.98 -3.67
C THR A 139 -4.35 4.78 -4.63
N ILE A 140 -4.39 6.12 -4.61
CA ILE A 140 -3.56 6.99 -5.46
C ILE A 140 -2.11 7.07 -5.00
N SER A 141 -1.77 6.44 -3.87
CA SER A 141 -0.39 6.38 -3.37
C SER A 141 0.56 5.66 -4.34
N PRO A 142 1.86 5.95 -4.31
CA PRO A 142 2.84 5.31 -5.18
C PRO A 142 2.92 3.80 -4.97
N ALA A 143 3.68 3.11 -5.83
CA ALA A 143 3.90 1.67 -5.69
C ALA A 143 4.49 1.34 -4.31
N ALA A 144 4.05 0.24 -3.70
CA ALA A 144 4.51 -0.12 -2.37
C ALA A 144 5.96 -0.59 -2.38
N ALA A 145 6.80 -0.04 -1.50
CA ALA A 145 8.17 -0.51 -1.26
C ALA A 145 8.23 -2.01 -0.91
N THR A 146 7.19 -2.51 -0.27
CA THR A 146 7.03 -3.92 0.11
C THR A 146 7.06 -4.86 -1.09
N VAL A 147 6.58 -4.43 -2.28
CA VAL A 147 6.68 -5.23 -3.52
C VAL A 147 8.14 -5.45 -3.89
N THR A 148 8.97 -4.42 -3.78
CA THR A 148 10.40 -4.52 -4.05
C THR A 148 11.10 -5.44 -3.05
N GLN A 149 10.76 -5.32 -1.76
CA GLN A 149 11.30 -6.19 -0.72
C GLN A 149 10.89 -7.65 -0.96
N MET A 150 9.63 -7.91 -1.29
CA MET A 150 9.19 -9.27 -1.66
C MET A 150 9.92 -9.79 -2.89
N ALA A 151 10.12 -8.95 -3.92
CA ALA A 151 10.87 -9.36 -5.11
C ALA A 151 12.32 -9.76 -4.75
N LEU A 152 12.95 -9.06 -3.80
CA LEU A 152 14.27 -9.43 -3.27
C LEU A 152 14.23 -10.79 -2.55
N VAL A 153 13.31 -10.97 -1.62
CA VAL A 153 13.18 -12.19 -0.80
C VAL A 153 12.89 -13.42 -1.67
N PHE A 154 12.07 -13.27 -2.70
CA PHE A 154 11.70 -14.36 -3.60
C PHE A 154 12.61 -14.49 -4.84
N GLY A 155 13.77 -13.83 -4.86
CA GLY A 155 14.75 -13.94 -5.95
C GLY A 155 14.23 -13.49 -7.32
N LYS A 156 13.24 -12.59 -7.34
CA LYS A 156 12.68 -11.99 -8.57
C LYS A 156 13.45 -10.73 -8.97
N ASN A 157 13.09 -10.14 -10.11
CA ASN A 157 13.79 -8.96 -10.62
C ASN A 157 13.52 -7.70 -9.78
N ALA A 158 14.21 -7.62 -8.64
CA ALA A 158 14.09 -6.51 -7.69
C ALA A 158 14.48 -5.16 -8.29
N ASN A 159 15.44 -5.13 -9.23
CA ASN A 159 15.88 -3.90 -9.91
C ASN A 159 14.73 -3.24 -10.68
N LYS A 160 13.91 -4.03 -11.38
CA LYS A 160 12.72 -3.50 -12.07
C LYS A 160 11.67 -3.01 -11.09
N ALA A 161 11.41 -3.76 -10.02
CA ALA A 161 10.47 -3.36 -8.98
C ALA A 161 10.91 -2.06 -8.29
N SER A 162 12.20 -1.95 -7.93
CA SER A 162 12.77 -0.73 -7.35
C SER A 162 12.67 0.46 -8.31
N SER A 163 12.94 0.25 -9.61
CA SER A 163 12.83 1.33 -10.62
C SER A 163 11.39 1.85 -10.72
N ILE A 164 10.40 0.97 -10.76
CA ILE A 164 8.98 1.36 -10.77
C ILE A 164 8.63 2.11 -9.48
N TYR A 165 9.07 1.59 -8.33
CA TYR A 165 8.87 2.24 -7.04
C TYR A 165 9.47 3.66 -7.02
N GLY A 166 10.74 3.83 -7.41
CA GLY A 166 11.42 5.11 -7.44
C GLY A 166 10.73 6.12 -8.36
N VAL A 167 10.42 5.73 -9.60
CA VAL A 167 9.74 6.60 -10.57
C VAL A 167 8.34 6.98 -10.08
N THR A 168 7.54 6.02 -9.60
CA THR A 168 6.19 6.31 -9.11
C THR A 168 6.21 7.21 -7.87
N THR A 169 7.19 7.05 -6.98
CA THR A 169 7.33 7.89 -5.78
C THR A 169 7.69 9.34 -6.15
N LEU A 170 8.63 9.53 -7.09
CA LEU A 170 9.00 10.86 -7.56
C LEU A 170 7.83 11.55 -8.29
N LEU A 171 7.14 10.84 -9.17
CA LEU A 171 6.00 11.40 -9.90
C LEU A 171 4.79 11.66 -9.00
N CYS A 172 4.60 10.86 -7.96
CA CYS A 172 3.49 10.99 -7.02
C CYS A 172 3.46 12.36 -6.32
N VAL A 173 4.64 12.97 -6.07
CA VAL A 173 4.73 14.32 -5.48
C VAL A 173 3.93 15.35 -6.28
N PHE A 174 3.90 15.22 -7.59
CA PHE A 174 3.17 16.12 -8.48
C PHE A 174 1.76 15.62 -8.80
N THR A 175 1.60 14.33 -9.04
CA THR A 175 0.31 13.76 -9.47
C THR A 175 -0.71 13.69 -8.35
N MET A 176 -0.31 13.41 -7.12
CA MET A 176 -1.23 13.27 -6.00
C MET A 176 -1.99 14.57 -5.68
N PRO A 177 -1.33 15.74 -5.51
CA PRO A 177 -2.03 16.99 -5.28
C PRO A 177 -2.98 17.37 -6.45
N LEU A 178 -2.56 17.11 -7.67
CA LEU A 178 -3.35 17.42 -8.87
C LEU A 178 -4.62 16.58 -8.94
N ILE A 179 -4.53 15.29 -8.64
CA ILE A 179 -5.68 14.38 -8.62
C ILE A 179 -6.63 14.70 -7.47
N ILE A 180 -6.10 15.08 -6.29
CA ILE A 180 -6.92 15.52 -5.15
C ILE A 180 -7.68 16.80 -5.51
N ALA A 181 -6.99 17.79 -6.11
CA ALA A 181 -7.64 19.02 -6.56
C ALA A 181 -8.74 18.74 -7.59
N LEU A 182 -8.49 17.82 -8.52
CA LEU A 182 -9.50 17.41 -9.50
C LEU A 182 -10.70 16.72 -8.83
N TYR A 183 -10.45 15.87 -7.83
CA TYR A 183 -11.51 15.19 -7.07
C TYR A 183 -12.40 16.19 -6.30
N GLN A 184 -11.82 17.28 -5.78
CA GLN A 184 -12.56 18.32 -5.06
C GLN A 184 -13.35 19.27 -5.99
N LEU A 185 -12.92 19.38 -7.24
CA LEU A 185 -13.57 20.22 -8.25
C LEU A 185 -14.84 19.58 -8.86
N ILE A 186 -14.91 18.27 -8.85
CA ILE A 186 -16.00 17.46 -9.42
C ILE A 186 -16.94 16.97 -8.32
#